data_63df54bd54ceaac657b837f983594a36
#
_entry.id   63df54bd54ceaac657b837f983594a36
#
_cell.length_a   1.000
_cell.length_b   1.000
_cell.length_c   1.000
_cell.angle_alpha   90.00
_cell.angle_beta   90.00
_cell.angle_gamma   90.00
#
_symmetry.space_group_name_H-M   'P 1'
#
loop_
_entity.id
_entity.type
_entity.pdbx_description
1 polymer ?
#
loop_
_entity_poly.entity_id
_entity_poly.type
_entity_poly.pdbx_seq_one_letter_code
_entity_poly.pdbx_strand_id
1 'polypeptide(L)'
;MRAVEEGISMGQLHNKKLRDNARTLRKSMTKEERHLWYDFLKDLPIMVHRQKIIGNYIVDFYIAEAKLVIELDGSQHFEEEWQKKDESRDAFLKSQGLTILRYANSHINQNFQGVCQDIWNHIFHRE
;
A
#
# COMPACT_ATOMS: atom_id res chain seq x y z
N MET A 1 10.87 25.84 22.23
CA MET A 1 10.10 25.55 22.16
C MET A 1 9.64 24.97 22.43
N ARG A 2 9.12 24.90 22.45
CA ARG A 2 8.66 23.96 22.75
C ARG A 2 7.49 23.81 22.15
N ALA A 3 7.23 24.30 21.10
CA ALA A 3 6.02 23.96 20.57
C ALA A 3 5.90 22.53 20.62
N VAL A 4 6.95 21.96 20.30
CA VAL A 4 6.93 20.57 20.42
C VAL A 4 6.62 20.24 21.81
N GLU A 5 7.13 21.03 22.65
CA GLU A 5 6.97 20.71 23.97
C GLU A 5 5.65 20.96 24.41
N GLU A 6 4.89 21.67 23.76
CA GLU A 6 3.59 21.94 24.28
C GLU A 6 2.62 20.86 23.95
N GLY A 7 3.00 19.64 24.16
CA GLY A 7 2.06 18.56 24.07
C GLY A 7 2.18 17.64 22.88
N ILE A 8 3.14 17.89 22.01
CA ILE A 8 3.36 17.00 20.87
C ILE A 8 4.45 16.01 21.22
N SER A 9 4.12 14.74 21.30
CA SER A 9 5.09 13.68 21.57
C SER A 9 5.85 13.32 20.31
N MET A 10 6.93 12.55 20.47
CA MET A 10 7.67 12.06 19.31
C MET A 10 6.82 11.15 18.45
N GLY A 11 5.95 10.33 19.09
CA GLY A 11 5.03 9.49 18.35
C GLY A 11 4.04 10.29 17.52
N GLN A 12 3.56 11.41 18.05
CA GLN A 12 2.64 12.27 17.32
C GLN A 12 3.33 12.94 16.13
N LEU A 13 4.59 13.35 16.28
CA LEU A 13 5.37 13.91 15.18
C LEU A 13 5.60 12.87 14.09
N HIS A 14 5.91 11.64 14.49
CA HIS A 14 6.12 10.55 13.54
C HIS A 14 4.84 10.26 12.76
N ASN A 15 3.69 10.21 13.46
CA ASN A 15 2.41 9.96 12.82
C ASN A 15 2.02 11.08 11.85
N LYS A 16 2.32 12.33 12.21
CA LYS A 16 2.07 13.46 11.33
C LYS A 16 2.89 13.34 10.06
N LYS A 17 4.16 12.96 10.18
CA LYS A 17 5.03 12.79 9.03
C LYS A 17 4.50 11.70 8.10
N LEU A 18 4.04 10.58 8.65
CA LEU A 18 3.46 9.52 7.86
C LEU A 18 2.21 9.99 7.12
N ARG A 19 1.32 10.73 7.81
CA ARG A 19 0.11 11.25 7.17
C ARG A 19 0.44 12.23 6.03
N ASP A 20 1.42 13.09 6.24
CA ASP A 20 1.84 14.05 5.22
C ASP A 20 2.44 13.33 4.02
N ASN A 21 3.27 12.31 4.27
CA ASN A 21 3.85 11.50 3.21
C ASN A 21 2.78 10.77 2.42
N ALA A 22 1.80 10.16 3.11
CA ALA A 22 0.71 9.44 2.44
C ALA A 22 -0.10 10.39 1.58
N ARG A 23 -0.37 11.61 2.07
CA ARG A 23 -1.10 12.61 1.29
C ARG A 23 -0.33 13.01 0.05
N THR A 24 0.97 13.20 0.18
CA THR A 24 1.84 13.54 -0.95
C THR A 24 1.83 12.41 -1.98
N LEU A 25 1.94 11.17 -1.53
CA LEU A 25 1.94 10.02 -2.42
C LEU A 25 0.61 9.86 -3.16
N ARG A 26 -0.51 10.14 -2.49
CA ARG A 26 -1.82 10.09 -3.17
C ARG A 26 -1.92 11.12 -4.30
N LYS A 27 -1.28 12.27 -4.14
CA LYS A 27 -1.26 13.30 -5.19
C LYS A 27 -0.28 12.99 -6.29
N SER A 28 0.71 12.14 -6.02
CA SER A 28 1.80 11.85 -6.94
C SER A 28 1.83 10.38 -7.35
N MET A 29 0.66 9.78 -7.53
CA MET A 29 0.59 8.38 -7.93
C MET A 29 1.30 8.16 -9.26
N THR A 30 1.96 7.00 -9.37
CA THR A 30 2.60 6.62 -10.63
C THR A 30 1.54 6.32 -11.69
N LYS A 31 1.99 6.21 -12.94
CA LYS A 31 1.10 5.86 -14.04
C LYS A 31 0.39 4.53 -13.78
N GLU A 32 1.13 3.55 -13.29
CA GLU A 32 0.59 2.22 -13.01
C GLU A 32 -0.41 2.25 -11.84
N GLU A 33 -0.10 3.01 -10.79
CA GLU A 33 -1.03 3.17 -9.68
C GLU A 33 -2.32 3.84 -10.12
N ARG A 34 -2.21 4.89 -10.97
CA ARG A 34 -3.39 5.56 -11.49
C ARG A 34 -4.23 4.62 -12.35
N HIS A 35 -3.57 3.81 -13.18
CA HIS A 35 -4.28 2.86 -14.04
C HIS A 35 -5.09 1.87 -13.19
N LEU A 36 -4.45 1.28 -12.18
CA LEU A 36 -5.13 0.31 -11.32
C LEU A 36 -6.26 0.95 -10.53
N TRP A 37 -6.03 2.16 -10.04
CA TRP A 37 -7.03 2.86 -9.24
C TRP A 37 -8.23 3.30 -10.06
N TYR A 38 -8.00 4.08 -11.12
CA TYR A 38 -9.10 4.69 -11.87
C TYR A 38 -9.84 3.70 -12.75
N ASP A 39 -9.16 2.69 -13.26
CA ASP A 39 -9.77 1.76 -14.19
C ASP A 39 -10.28 0.47 -13.54
N PHE A 40 -10.03 0.30 -12.25
CA PHE A 40 -10.49 -0.91 -11.58
C PHE A 40 -10.87 -0.68 -10.11
N LEU A 41 -9.91 -0.33 -9.26
CA LEU A 41 -10.14 -0.39 -7.81
C LEU A 41 -11.21 0.55 -7.29
N LYS A 42 -11.29 1.77 -7.84
CA LYS A 42 -12.24 2.74 -7.30
C LYS A 42 -13.68 2.36 -7.56
N ASP A 43 -13.94 1.52 -8.55
CA ASP A 43 -15.29 1.11 -8.90
C ASP A 43 -15.71 -0.22 -8.28
N LEU A 44 -14.87 -0.83 -7.45
CA LEU A 44 -15.22 -2.05 -6.76
C LEU A 44 -16.33 -1.81 -5.74
N PRO A 45 -17.21 -2.81 -5.53
CA PRO A 45 -18.28 -2.68 -4.52
C PRO A 45 -17.77 -2.92 -3.11
N ILE A 46 -16.59 -2.40 -2.79
CA ILE A 46 -15.94 -2.57 -1.50
C ILE A 46 -15.01 -1.38 -1.33
N MET A 47 -14.81 -0.93 -0.09
CA MET A 47 -13.96 0.21 0.18
C MET A 47 -12.50 -0.11 -0.05
N VAL A 48 -11.82 0.70 -0.87
CA VAL A 48 -10.39 0.59 -1.12
C VAL A 48 -9.73 1.90 -0.70
N HIS A 49 -8.71 1.80 0.13
CA HIS A 49 -7.92 2.96 0.55
C HIS A 49 -6.63 3.04 -0.25
N ARG A 50 -6.26 4.26 -0.65
CA ARG A 50 -5.00 4.51 -1.33
C ARG A 50 -3.98 5.03 -0.34
N GLN A 51 -2.74 4.56 -0.45
CA GLN A 51 -1.62 5.04 0.37
C GLN A 51 -2.03 5.05 1.84
N LYS A 52 -2.38 3.87 2.33
CA LYS A 52 -2.88 3.70 3.68
C LYS A 52 -1.73 3.45 4.66
N ILE A 53 -1.79 4.12 5.80
CA ILE A 53 -0.82 3.92 6.87
C ILE A 53 -1.25 2.70 7.69
N ILE A 54 -0.37 1.71 7.79
CA ILE A 54 -0.57 0.53 8.64
C ILE A 54 0.68 0.41 9.50
N GLY A 55 0.52 0.66 10.80
CA GLY A 55 1.67 0.73 11.70
C GLY A 55 2.56 1.90 11.29
N ASN A 56 3.82 1.60 10.98
CA ASN A 56 4.79 2.60 10.56
C ASN A 56 5.02 2.59 9.05
N TYR A 57 4.14 1.92 8.30
CA TYR A 57 4.33 1.73 6.87
C TYR A 57 3.18 2.32 6.08
N ILE A 58 3.47 2.74 4.85
CA ILE A 58 2.43 3.19 3.91
C ILE A 58 2.33 2.13 2.83
N VAL A 59 1.12 1.59 2.63
CA VAL A 59 0.87 0.61 1.58
C VAL A 59 0.14 1.26 0.43
N ASP A 60 0.35 0.77 -0.79
CA ASP A 60 -0.22 1.39 -1.98
C ASP A 60 -1.75 1.37 -1.96
N PHE A 61 -2.34 0.20 -1.73
CA PHE A 61 -3.79 0.04 -1.64
C PHE A 61 -4.12 -0.93 -0.52
N TYR A 62 -5.22 -0.65 0.18
CA TYR A 62 -5.66 -1.47 1.31
C TYR A 62 -7.16 -1.70 1.26
N ILE A 63 -7.57 -2.95 1.39
CA ILE A 63 -8.97 -3.35 1.44
C ILE A 63 -9.21 -4.04 2.78
N ALA A 64 -9.76 -3.30 3.73
CA ALA A 64 -9.93 -3.77 5.10
C ALA A 64 -10.83 -5.00 5.21
N GLU A 65 -11.95 -5.00 4.47
CA GLU A 65 -12.89 -6.12 4.51
C GLU A 65 -12.27 -7.43 4.06
N ALA A 66 -11.34 -7.37 3.13
CA ALA A 66 -10.66 -8.55 2.62
C ALA A 66 -9.34 -8.82 3.32
N LYS A 67 -8.92 -7.92 4.21
CA LYS A 67 -7.61 -7.96 4.86
C LYS A 67 -6.50 -8.10 3.82
N LEU A 68 -6.58 -7.25 2.80
CA LEU A 68 -5.75 -7.35 1.62
C LEU A 68 -4.96 -6.06 1.39
N VAL A 69 -3.67 -6.23 1.17
CA VAL A 69 -2.77 -5.13 0.77
C VAL A 69 -2.35 -5.40 -0.67
N ILE A 70 -2.39 -4.39 -1.51
CA ILE A 70 -1.95 -4.49 -2.89
C ILE A 70 -0.81 -3.51 -3.09
N GLU A 71 0.28 -4.01 -3.65
CA GLU A 71 1.50 -3.23 -3.87
C GLU A 71 1.95 -3.34 -5.32
N LEU A 72 2.35 -2.23 -5.88
CA LEU A 72 2.94 -2.20 -7.22
C LEU A 72 4.43 -1.94 -7.07
N ASP A 73 5.22 -2.80 -7.68
CA ASP A 73 6.66 -2.73 -7.55
C ASP A 73 7.27 -2.28 -8.87
N GLY A 74 7.76 -1.06 -8.87
CA GLY A 74 8.28 -0.44 -10.08
C GLY A 74 9.77 -0.54 -10.25
N SER A 75 10.50 -0.85 -9.20
CA SER A 75 11.94 -0.94 -9.29
C SER A 75 12.42 -2.21 -8.65
N GLN A 76 13.55 -2.69 -9.12
CA GLN A 76 14.13 -3.89 -8.59
C GLN A 76 15.19 -3.50 -7.58
N HIS A 77 14.99 -3.95 -6.36
CA HIS A 77 15.93 -3.67 -5.29
C HIS A 77 16.79 -4.90 -5.10
N PHE A 78 17.99 -4.83 -5.65
CA PHE A 78 18.93 -5.94 -5.53
C PHE A 78 19.82 -5.80 -4.31
N GLU A 79 19.77 -4.67 -3.63
CA GLU A 79 20.60 -4.46 -2.48
C GLU A 79 20.05 -5.18 -1.26
N GLU A 80 20.94 -5.80 -0.54
CA GLU A 80 20.59 -6.59 0.63
C GLU A 80 19.81 -5.79 1.68
N GLU A 81 20.16 -4.53 1.86
CA GLU A 81 19.47 -3.68 2.82
C GLU A 81 18.01 -3.49 2.47
N TRP A 82 17.71 -3.29 1.21
CA TRP A 82 16.33 -3.13 0.74
C TRP A 82 15.55 -4.42 0.94
N GLN A 83 16.15 -5.57 0.66
CA GLN A 83 15.50 -6.85 0.86
C GLN A 83 15.15 -7.08 2.33
N LYS A 84 16.06 -6.74 3.22
CA LYS A 84 15.81 -6.90 4.66
C LYS A 84 14.70 -5.99 5.15
N LYS A 85 14.66 -4.75 4.68
CA LYS A 85 13.58 -3.82 5.04
C LYS A 85 12.24 -4.31 4.54
N ASP A 86 12.21 -4.83 3.31
CA ASP A 86 10.99 -5.36 2.74
C ASP A 86 10.52 -6.60 3.49
N GLU A 87 11.42 -7.47 3.89
CA GLU A 87 11.08 -8.65 4.67
C GLU A 87 10.49 -8.28 6.03
N SER A 88 11.08 -7.30 6.72
CA SER A 88 10.57 -6.84 8.01
C SER A 88 9.19 -6.21 7.87
N ARG A 89 8.99 -5.41 6.83
CA ARG A 89 7.73 -4.79 6.51
C ARG A 89 6.67 -5.84 6.22
N ASP A 90 6.99 -6.79 5.36
CA ASP A 90 6.06 -7.85 5.01
C ASP A 90 5.71 -8.70 6.22
N ALA A 91 6.71 -9.02 7.05
CA ALA A 91 6.47 -9.80 8.26
C ALA A 91 5.52 -9.07 9.20
N PHE A 92 5.70 -7.75 9.37
CA PHE A 92 4.79 -6.97 10.20
C PHE A 92 3.38 -7.00 9.65
N LEU A 93 3.21 -6.75 8.36
CA LEU A 93 1.89 -6.72 7.74
C LEU A 93 1.20 -8.09 7.87
N LYS A 94 1.94 -9.17 7.65
CA LYS A 94 1.39 -10.52 7.79
C LYS A 94 1.01 -10.81 9.23
N SER A 95 1.77 -10.29 10.20
CA SER A 95 1.44 -10.47 11.62
C SER A 95 0.13 -9.81 11.98
N GLN A 96 -0.33 -8.83 11.20
CA GLN A 96 -1.62 -8.17 11.38
C GLN A 96 -2.75 -8.93 10.69
N GLY A 97 -2.48 -10.10 10.15
CA GLY A 97 -3.49 -10.90 9.46
C GLY A 97 -3.73 -10.48 8.03
N LEU A 98 -2.81 -9.71 7.44
CA LEU A 98 -3.00 -9.19 6.09
C LEU A 98 -2.36 -10.10 5.05
N THR A 99 -3.02 -10.23 3.91
CA THR A 99 -2.46 -10.88 2.74
C THR A 99 -1.89 -9.78 1.84
N ILE A 100 -0.71 -10.00 1.31
CA ILE A 100 -0.06 -9.02 0.44
C ILE A 100 -0.04 -9.55 -0.98
N LEU A 101 -0.65 -8.81 -1.90
CA LEU A 101 -0.54 -9.08 -3.33
C LEU A 101 0.43 -8.07 -3.91
N ARG A 102 1.43 -8.55 -4.60
CA ARG A 102 2.44 -7.67 -5.18
C ARG A 102 2.55 -7.93 -6.67
N TYR A 103 2.43 -6.87 -7.45
CA TYR A 103 2.52 -6.95 -8.90
C TYR A 103 3.63 -6.03 -9.40
N ALA A 104 4.39 -6.50 -10.37
CA ALA A 104 5.35 -5.64 -11.04
C ALA A 104 4.62 -4.64 -11.92
N ASN A 105 5.20 -3.47 -12.13
CA ASN A 105 4.62 -2.49 -13.04
C ASN A 105 4.42 -3.07 -14.43
N SER A 106 5.31 -3.96 -14.86
CA SER A 106 5.17 -4.62 -16.16
C SER A 106 3.90 -5.45 -16.25
N HIS A 107 3.45 -6.05 -15.15
CA HIS A 107 2.18 -6.80 -15.14
C HIS A 107 1.00 -5.87 -15.38
N ILE A 108 1.03 -4.68 -14.78
CA ILE A 108 -0.01 -3.68 -14.97
C ILE A 108 -0.06 -3.24 -16.44
N ASN A 109 1.11 -3.03 -17.03
CA ASN A 109 1.21 -2.53 -18.40
C ASN A 109 0.93 -3.58 -19.46
N GLN A 110 1.19 -4.85 -19.18
CA GLN A 110 1.11 -5.91 -20.17
C GLN A 110 -0.01 -6.91 -19.94
N ASN A 111 -0.53 -7.02 -18.73
CA ASN A 111 -1.57 -7.99 -18.41
C ASN A 111 -2.54 -7.44 -17.37
N PHE A 112 -3.08 -6.28 -17.64
CA PHE A 112 -3.97 -5.60 -16.70
C PHE A 112 -5.17 -6.44 -16.31
N GLN A 113 -5.79 -7.09 -17.31
CA GLN A 113 -6.98 -7.91 -17.04
C GLN A 113 -6.66 -9.08 -16.11
N GLY A 114 -5.48 -9.69 -16.27
CA GLY A 114 -5.06 -10.77 -15.38
C GLY A 114 -4.86 -10.29 -13.95
N VAL A 115 -4.26 -9.11 -13.79
CA VAL A 115 -4.09 -8.51 -12.46
C VAL A 115 -5.45 -8.24 -11.82
N CYS A 116 -6.36 -7.62 -12.56
CA CYS A 116 -7.69 -7.32 -12.05
C CYS A 116 -8.45 -8.59 -11.65
N GLN A 117 -8.35 -9.63 -12.45
CA GLN A 117 -9.01 -10.89 -12.16
C GLN A 117 -8.43 -11.54 -10.89
N ASP A 118 -7.12 -11.48 -10.74
CA ASP A 118 -6.45 -12.02 -9.55
C ASP A 118 -6.90 -11.29 -8.29
N ILE A 119 -6.94 -9.96 -8.35
CA ILE A 119 -7.40 -9.15 -7.23
C ILE A 119 -8.86 -9.47 -6.90
N TRP A 120 -9.72 -9.52 -7.92
CA TRP A 120 -11.12 -9.84 -7.75
C TRP A 120 -11.30 -11.18 -7.06
N ASN A 121 -10.55 -12.20 -7.49
CA ASN A 121 -10.64 -13.52 -6.89
C ASN A 121 -10.23 -13.51 -5.42
N HIS A 122 -9.21 -12.75 -5.07
CA HIS A 122 -8.77 -12.65 -3.68
C HIS A 122 -9.81 -11.95 -2.79
N ILE A 123 -10.61 -11.06 -3.37
CA ILE A 123 -11.65 -10.36 -2.61
C ILE A 123 -12.92 -11.20 -2.49
N PHE A 124 -13.38 -11.78 -3.60
CA PHE A 124 -14.72 -12.35 -3.69
C PHE A 124 -14.77 -13.87 -3.78
N HIS A 125 -13.66 -14.53 -4.07
CA HIS A 125 -13.60 -15.99 -4.17
C HIS A 125 -12.67 -16.63 -3.15
N ARG A 126 -12.39 -15.92 -2.09
CA ARG A 126 -11.56 -16.49 -1.03
C ARG A 126 -12.41 -17.41 -0.17
N GLU A 127 -11.78 -18.45 0.33
CA GLU A 127 -12.48 -19.36 1.21
C GLU A 127 -11.86 -19.44 2.58
#